data_5a8f030d24f98b6d9809e00f5a1d3153
#
_entry.id   5a8f030d24f98b6d9809e00f5a1d3153
#
_cell.length_a   1.000
_cell.length_b   1.000
_cell.length_c   1.000
_cell.angle_alpha   90.00
_cell.angle_beta   90.00
_cell.angle_gamma   90.00
#
_symmetry.space_group_name_H-M   'P 1'
#
loop_
_entity.id
_entity.type
_entity.pdbx_description
1 polymer ?
#
loop_
_entity_poly.entity_id
_entity_poly.type
_entity_poly.pdbx_seq_one_letter_code
_entity_poly.pdbx_strand_id
1 'polypeptide(L)'
;MLPRPTLRACGRAVTYGDGQNPIIEFMTGYTGLVPSAGYHGLYYSLDGSPAAFQNTSRPLARGNDGFYWRGEGDDWGKTTRLDDHWFTFEAYF
;
A
#
# COMPACT_ATOMS: atom_id res chain seq x y z
N MET A 1 -1.84 -1.17 -20.55
CA MET A 1 -1.63 0.22 -20.12
C MET A 1 -2.17 0.46 -18.73
N LEU A 2 -1.42 1.12 -17.90
CA LEU A 2 -1.87 1.40 -16.55
C LEU A 2 -3.03 2.37 -16.56
N PRO A 3 -4.10 2.11 -15.80
CA PRO A 3 -5.09 3.15 -15.54
C PRO A 3 -4.40 4.34 -14.91
N ARG A 4 -4.96 5.48 -15.11
CA ARG A 4 -4.33 6.70 -14.63
C ARG A 4 -5.09 7.28 -13.45
N PRO A 5 -4.60 7.08 -12.24
CA PRO A 5 -5.23 7.74 -11.10
C PRO A 5 -4.94 9.24 -11.14
N THR A 6 -5.83 10.00 -10.55
CA THR A 6 -5.67 11.45 -10.51
C THR A 6 -4.94 11.82 -9.22
N LEU A 7 -3.62 11.80 -9.28
CA LEU A 7 -2.78 11.99 -8.10
C LEU A 7 -1.85 13.19 -8.25
N ARG A 8 -2.36 14.27 -8.77
CA ARG A 8 -1.53 15.41 -9.12
C ARG A 8 -0.85 16.09 -7.94
N ALA A 9 -1.50 16.08 -6.81
CA ALA A 9 -0.97 16.74 -5.62
C ALA A 9 -0.15 15.81 -4.76
N CYS A 10 0.02 14.58 -5.19
CA CYS A 10 0.69 13.60 -4.36
C CYS A 10 2.18 13.69 -4.49
N GLY A 11 2.85 13.03 -3.61
CA GLY A 11 4.26 12.80 -3.77
C GLY A 11 4.53 11.95 -4.99
N ARG A 12 5.73 11.51 -5.11
CA ARG A 12 6.17 10.72 -6.23
C ARG A 12 5.70 9.28 -6.12
N ALA A 13 5.73 8.57 -7.23
CA ALA A 13 5.52 7.15 -7.25
C ALA A 13 6.78 6.44 -6.76
N VAL A 14 6.57 5.35 -6.04
CA VAL A 14 7.66 4.50 -5.54
C VAL A 14 7.40 3.09 -6.05
N THR A 15 8.44 2.45 -6.58
CA THR A 15 8.34 1.08 -7.06
C THR A 15 9.06 0.16 -6.10
N TYR A 16 8.42 -0.95 -5.74
CA TYR A 16 9.05 -1.95 -4.89
C TYR A 16 8.54 -3.34 -5.30
N GLY A 17 9.04 -4.37 -4.62
CA GLY A 17 8.74 -5.74 -4.96
C GLY A 17 9.85 -6.33 -5.83
N ASP A 18 9.65 -7.54 -6.32
CA ASP A 18 10.66 -8.16 -7.19
C ASP A 18 10.48 -7.69 -8.63
N GLY A 19 11.46 -8.00 -9.47
CA GLY A 19 11.46 -7.53 -10.85
C GLY A 19 10.36 -8.13 -11.71
N GLN A 20 9.73 -9.22 -11.27
CA GLN A 20 8.68 -9.88 -12.04
C GLN A 20 7.30 -9.37 -11.66
N ASN A 21 7.12 -8.96 -10.41
CA ASN A 21 5.83 -8.47 -9.93
C ASN A 21 6.01 -7.15 -9.20
N PRO A 22 6.36 -6.08 -9.92
CA PRO A 22 6.56 -4.79 -9.28
C PRO A 22 5.26 -4.23 -8.74
N ILE A 23 5.38 -3.52 -7.64
CA ILE A 23 4.30 -2.73 -7.05
C ILE A 23 4.65 -1.27 -7.26
N ILE A 24 3.72 -0.51 -7.78
CA ILE A 24 3.92 0.93 -7.99
C ILE A 24 2.99 1.66 -7.04
N GLU A 25 3.57 2.35 -6.08
CA GLU A 25 2.84 3.00 -5.00
C GLU A 25 2.72 4.49 -5.24
N PHE A 26 1.54 5.02 -4.95
CA PHE A 26 1.25 6.45 -5.02
C PHE A 26 0.70 6.88 -3.67
N MET A 27 1.52 7.58 -2.92
CA MET A 27 1.10 8.08 -1.61
C MET A 27 0.21 9.31 -1.78
N THR A 28 -1.00 9.25 -1.24
CA THR A 28 -1.96 10.34 -1.38
C THR A 28 -2.12 11.14 -0.10
N GLY A 29 -1.63 10.65 1.02
CA GLY A 29 -1.75 11.37 2.26
C GLY A 29 -0.78 10.89 3.32
N TYR A 30 -0.53 11.76 4.27
CA TYR A 30 0.41 11.51 5.33
C TYR A 30 -0.09 12.23 6.58
N THR A 31 -0.11 11.53 7.70
CA THR A 31 -0.43 12.12 9.00
C THR A 31 0.76 11.92 9.90
N GLY A 32 1.46 13.00 10.21
CA GLY A 32 2.71 12.90 10.96
C GLY A 32 2.62 13.56 12.31
N LEU A 33 1.86 12.96 13.22
CA LEU A 33 1.83 13.41 14.59
C LEU A 33 2.70 12.46 15.41
N VAL A 34 3.69 13.03 16.07
CA VAL A 34 4.54 12.24 16.95
C VAL A 34 3.70 11.76 18.14
N PRO A 35 3.91 10.51 18.58
CA PRO A 35 4.94 9.57 18.14
C PRO A 35 4.55 8.68 16.97
N SER A 36 3.38 8.85 16.40
CA SER A 36 2.94 7.96 15.35
C SER A 36 2.79 8.70 14.02
N ALA A 37 2.97 7.97 12.95
CA ALA A 37 2.79 8.49 11.61
C ALA A 37 1.89 7.54 10.82
N GLY A 38 1.01 8.11 10.01
CA GLY A 38 0.12 7.34 9.16
C GLY A 38 0.31 7.74 7.71
N TYR A 39 0.32 6.73 6.84
CA TYR A 39 0.43 6.93 5.41
C TYR A 39 -0.74 6.26 4.73
N HIS A 40 -1.26 6.85 3.67
CA HIS A 40 -2.28 6.20 2.88
C HIS A 40 -2.16 6.59 1.42
N GLY A 41 -2.68 5.74 0.56
CA GLY A 41 -2.62 5.96 -0.86
C GLY A 41 -3.14 4.77 -1.63
N LEU A 42 -2.61 4.65 -2.85
CA LEU A 42 -2.97 3.61 -3.79
C LEU A 42 -1.72 2.90 -4.25
N TYR A 43 -1.87 1.65 -4.68
CA TYR A 43 -0.79 1.02 -5.42
C TYR A 43 -1.35 0.14 -6.53
N TYR A 44 -0.54 -0.02 -7.56
CA TYR A 44 -0.82 -0.91 -8.68
C TYR A 44 0.03 -2.15 -8.53
N SER A 45 -0.62 -3.31 -8.56
CA SER A 45 0.05 -4.60 -8.46
C SER A 45 -0.07 -5.33 -9.79
N LEU A 46 1.05 -5.60 -10.42
CA LEU A 46 1.05 -6.19 -11.76
C LEU A 46 0.38 -7.55 -11.78
N ASP A 47 0.61 -8.38 -10.79
CA ASP A 47 0.00 -9.70 -10.73
C ASP A 47 -1.33 -9.73 -9.99
N GLY A 48 -1.81 -8.58 -9.53
CA GLY A 48 -3.09 -8.50 -8.82
C GLY A 48 -3.06 -8.97 -7.38
N SER A 49 -1.89 -9.25 -6.83
CA SER A 49 -1.76 -9.69 -5.44
C SER A 49 -1.64 -8.50 -4.50
N PRO A 50 -2.28 -8.56 -3.33
CA PRO A 50 -2.08 -7.53 -2.31
C PRO A 50 -0.70 -7.64 -1.69
N ALA A 51 -0.23 -6.53 -1.12
CA ALA A 51 1.07 -6.49 -0.48
C ALA A 51 1.03 -5.56 0.74
N ALA A 52 1.87 -5.84 1.71
CA ALA A 52 2.09 -4.93 2.82
C ALA A 52 2.85 -3.70 2.33
N PHE A 53 2.81 -2.65 3.12
CA PHE A 53 3.42 -1.38 2.74
C PHE A 53 4.92 -1.57 2.50
N GLN A 54 5.32 -1.38 1.25
CA GLN A 54 6.71 -1.45 0.81
C GLN A 54 7.44 -2.74 1.22
N ASN A 55 6.69 -3.82 1.42
CA ASN A 55 7.30 -5.09 1.79
C ASN A 55 6.43 -6.24 1.29
N THR A 56 6.77 -6.77 0.12
CA THR A 56 5.99 -7.84 -0.49
C THR A 56 6.20 -9.19 0.19
N SER A 57 7.21 -9.30 1.07
CA SER A 57 7.46 -10.54 1.79
C SER A 57 6.66 -10.66 3.08
N ARG A 58 6.07 -9.58 3.54
CA ARG A 58 5.35 -9.58 4.81
C ARG A 58 4.01 -10.30 4.65
N PRO A 59 3.68 -11.24 5.55
CA PRO A 59 2.41 -11.95 5.46
C PRO A 59 1.22 -11.02 5.65
N LEU A 60 0.14 -11.35 4.97
CA LEU A 60 -1.13 -10.64 5.10
C LEU A 60 -2.17 -11.58 5.68
N ALA A 61 -2.97 -11.05 6.59
CA ALA A 61 -4.12 -11.77 7.14
C ALA A 61 -5.39 -11.19 6.52
N ARG A 62 -6.28 -12.06 6.09
CA ARG A 62 -7.54 -11.64 5.50
C ARG A 62 -8.52 -11.21 6.56
N GLY A 63 -9.07 -10.01 6.42
CA GLY A 63 -10.12 -9.51 7.28
C GLY A 63 -11.44 -9.40 6.53
N ASN A 64 -12.45 -8.80 7.15
CA ASN A 64 -13.77 -8.65 6.56
C ASN A 64 -13.77 -7.66 5.40
N ASP A 65 -12.88 -6.68 5.44
CA ASP A 65 -12.90 -5.57 4.49
C ASP A 65 -11.53 -5.31 3.85
N GLY A 66 -10.66 -6.32 3.87
CA GLY A 66 -9.36 -6.19 3.24
C GLY A 66 -8.33 -7.11 3.86
N PHE A 67 -7.07 -6.77 3.67
CA PHE A 67 -5.95 -7.54 4.17
C PHE A 67 -5.17 -6.71 5.16
N TYR A 68 -4.69 -7.35 6.22
CA TYR A 68 -3.99 -6.67 7.31
C TYR A 68 -2.60 -7.24 7.48
N TRP A 69 -1.67 -6.41 7.91
CA TRP A 69 -0.33 -6.84 8.25
C TRP A 69 0.11 -6.18 9.54
N ARG A 70 1.07 -6.80 10.19
CA ARG A 70 1.68 -6.25 11.39
C ARG A 70 3.18 -6.19 11.19
N GLY A 71 3.76 -5.11 11.66
CA GLY A 71 5.19 -4.95 11.70
C GLY A 71 5.73 -5.14 13.10
N GLU A 72 6.81 -4.49 13.40
CA GLU A 72 7.40 -4.54 14.73
C GLU A 72 6.69 -3.55 15.66
N GLY A 73 6.59 -3.93 16.92
CA GLY A 73 5.92 -3.08 17.90
C GLY A 73 4.47 -2.86 17.55
N ASP A 74 4.09 -1.60 17.43
CA ASP A 74 2.72 -1.22 17.12
C ASP A 74 2.48 -0.96 15.64
N ASP A 75 3.45 -1.24 14.79
CA ASP A 75 3.31 -1.01 13.36
C ASP A 75 2.28 -1.96 12.77
N TRP A 76 1.40 -1.42 11.94
CA TRP A 76 0.42 -2.24 11.26
C TRP A 76 -0.12 -1.50 10.05
N GLY A 77 -0.83 -2.22 9.22
CA GLY A 77 -1.46 -1.60 8.07
C GLY A 77 -2.56 -2.47 7.49
N LYS A 78 -3.23 -1.89 6.52
CA LYS A 78 -4.36 -2.52 5.84
C LYS A 78 -4.29 -2.19 4.36
N THR A 79 -4.66 -3.14 3.53
CA THR A 79 -4.78 -2.91 2.11
C THR A 79 -6.11 -3.47 1.62
N THR A 80 -6.76 -2.74 0.73
CA THR A 80 -8.10 -3.08 0.24
C THR A 80 -8.10 -3.07 -1.27
N ARG A 81 -8.65 -4.12 -1.87
CA ARG A 81 -8.72 -4.23 -3.33
C ARG A 81 -9.76 -3.28 -3.89
N LEU A 82 -9.38 -2.52 -4.90
CA LEU A 82 -10.30 -1.68 -5.67
C LEU A 82 -10.75 -2.40 -6.94
N ASP A 83 -9.82 -3.06 -7.63
CA ASP A 83 -10.12 -3.83 -8.82
C ASP A 83 -9.02 -4.89 -9.01
N ASP A 84 -8.85 -5.41 -10.20
CA ASP A 84 -7.92 -6.50 -10.44
C ASP A 84 -6.47 -6.18 -10.10
N HIS A 85 -6.07 -4.92 -10.20
CA HIS A 85 -4.67 -4.52 -10.03
C HIS A 85 -4.48 -3.37 -9.06
N TRP A 86 -5.53 -2.64 -8.74
CA TRP A 86 -5.43 -1.46 -7.89
C TRP A 86 -5.92 -1.74 -6.49
N PHE A 87 -5.17 -1.21 -5.53
CA PHE A 87 -5.46 -1.35 -4.11
C PHE A 87 -5.31 -0.01 -3.42
N THR A 88 -6.03 0.18 -2.34
CA THR A 88 -5.72 1.25 -1.40
C THR A 88 -4.83 0.69 -0.30
N PHE A 89 -4.14 1.56 0.40
CA PHE A 89 -3.36 1.15 1.57
C PHE A 89 -3.43 2.19 2.67
N GLU A 90 -3.26 1.70 3.88
CA GLU A 90 -3.03 2.49 5.08
C GLU A 90 -1.89 1.83 5.83
N ALA A 91 -0.98 2.62 6.37
CA ALA A 91 0.15 2.09 7.13
C ALA A 91 0.41 3.01 8.31
N TYR A 92 0.61 2.42 9.47
CA TYR A 92 0.75 3.17 10.73
C TYR A 92 2.01 2.70 11.46
N PHE A 93 2.80 3.66 11.86
CA PHE A 93 4.10 3.42 12.50
C PHE A 93 4.26 4.17 13.81
#